data_c58a055f50509b262ebd099c30d2a8b4
#
_entry.id   c58a055f50509b262ebd099c30d2a8b4
#
_cell.length_a   1.000
_cell.length_b   1.000
_cell.length_c   1.000
_cell.angle_alpha   90.00
_cell.angle_beta   90.00
_cell.angle_gamma   90.00
#
_symmetry.space_group_name_H-M   'P 1'
#
loop_
_entity.id
_entity.type
_entity.pdbx_description
1 polymer ?
#
loop_
_entity_poly.entity_id
_entity_poly.type
_entity_poly.pdbx_seq_one_letter_code
_entity_poly.pdbx_strand_id
1 'polypeptide(L)'
;MISVNDFRTGLTIAVDNGLWQVLDFQHVKPGKGAAFVRSKLRNLRTGSVQEKTFRAGEKVEKAHIENRRMQYLYASGESHVFMDNGTYEQIELGEAQIERELKFLKENMEVSIMTYQGEVLGVELPNTVELKVVETEPGIKGDTASNVTKPATLETGLVVQVPIFINEGEMLIINTGEGKYVSRA
;
A
#
# COMPACT_ATOMS: atom_id res chain seq x y z
N MET A 1 6.54 11.03 23.35
CA MET A 1 6.44 9.63 23.80
C MET A 1 5.02 9.26 24.14
N ILE A 2 4.60 8.03 23.82
CA ILE A 2 3.30 7.51 24.17
C ILE A 2 3.45 6.20 24.93
N SER A 3 2.43 5.87 25.74
CA SER A 3 2.36 4.57 26.40
C SER A 3 1.88 3.52 25.40
N VAL A 4 2.41 2.30 25.49
CA VAL A 4 1.91 1.17 24.71
C VAL A 4 0.44 0.85 25.01
N ASN A 5 -0.05 1.30 26.17
CA ASN A 5 -1.47 1.16 26.51
C ASN A 5 -2.38 2.01 25.59
N ASP A 6 -1.81 3.00 24.92
CA ASP A 6 -2.52 3.91 24.01
C ASP A 6 -2.37 3.52 22.53
N PHE A 7 -1.87 2.34 22.25
CA PHE A 7 -1.71 1.87 20.87
C PHE A 7 -3.04 1.86 20.12
N ARG A 8 -2.96 2.25 18.86
CA ARG A 8 -4.07 2.20 17.89
C ARG A 8 -3.55 1.67 16.58
N THR A 9 -4.41 0.99 15.85
CA THR A 9 -4.09 0.53 14.50
C THR A 9 -3.77 1.72 13.59
N GLY A 10 -2.67 1.63 12.87
CA GLY A 10 -2.19 2.71 11.99
C GLY A 10 -1.18 3.66 12.65
N LEU A 11 -1.02 3.59 13.97
CA LEU A 11 -0.04 4.41 14.68
C LEU A 11 1.38 4.02 14.26
N THR A 12 2.25 5.01 14.07
CA THR A 12 3.67 4.77 13.77
C THR A 12 4.53 5.10 15.00
N ILE A 13 5.42 4.18 15.32
CA ILE A 13 6.32 4.31 16.48
C ILE A 13 7.77 4.14 16.04
N ALA A 14 8.69 4.77 16.76
CA ALA A 14 10.14 4.61 16.57
C ALA A 14 10.68 3.77 17.71
N VAL A 15 11.18 2.58 17.41
CA VAL A 15 11.72 1.62 18.38
C VAL A 15 12.95 0.95 17.78
N ASP A 16 14.03 0.83 18.56
CA ASP A 16 15.24 0.14 18.14
C ASP A 16 15.79 0.61 16.77
N ASN A 17 15.80 1.92 16.57
CA ASN A 17 16.22 2.57 15.32
C ASN A 17 15.36 2.21 14.10
N GLY A 18 14.19 1.64 14.32
CA GLY A 18 13.25 1.28 13.26
C GLY A 18 11.97 2.11 13.33
N LEU A 19 11.30 2.21 12.21
CA LEU A 19 9.97 2.79 12.12
C LEU A 19 8.96 1.68 11.90
N TRP A 20 7.97 1.60 12.78
CA TRP A 20 7.01 0.51 12.81
C TRP A 20 5.59 1.05 12.82
N GLN A 21 4.75 0.49 11.97
CA GLN A 21 3.32 0.78 11.99
C GLN A 21 2.60 -0.32 12.76
N VAL A 22 1.76 0.09 13.71
CA VAL A 22 0.95 -0.86 14.48
C VAL A 22 -0.17 -1.38 13.60
N LEU A 23 -0.16 -2.68 13.31
CA LEU A 23 -1.20 -3.34 12.52
C LEU A 23 -2.30 -3.90 13.41
N ASP A 24 -1.91 -4.45 14.55
CA ASP A 24 -2.82 -5.05 15.53
C ASP A 24 -2.15 -5.09 16.88
N PHE A 25 -2.94 -5.18 17.94
CA PHE A 25 -2.41 -5.26 19.30
C PHE A 25 -3.43 -5.90 20.24
N GLN A 26 -2.93 -6.51 21.32
CA GLN A 26 -3.76 -7.10 22.37
C GLN A 26 -3.19 -6.76 23.73
N HIS A 27 -4.06 -6.30 24.61
CA HIS A 27 -3.74 -6.12 26.03
C HIS A 27 -3.96 -7.44 26.74
N VAL A 28 -2.91 -7.99 27.33
CA VAL A 28 -2.98 -9.28 28.02
C VAL A 28 -2.69 -9.09 29.50
N LYS A 29 -3.60 -9.58 30.34
CA LYS A 29 -3.46 -9.60 31.80
C LYS A 29 -3.39 -11.05 32.23
N PRO A 30 -2.18 -11.64 32.37
CA PRO A 30 -2.06 -13.03 32.78
C PRO A 30 -2.48 -13.20 34.24
N GLY A 31 -2.95 -14.37 34.60
CA GLY A 31 -3.29 -14.69 36.00
C GLY A 31 -2.08 -14.66 36.95
N LYS A 32 -0.89 -14.90 36.40
CA LYS A 32 0.40 -14.76 37.10
C LYS A 32 1.34 -13.99 36.18
N GLY A 33 2.07 -13.02 36.76
CA GLY A 33 3.01 -12.19 36.02
C GLY A 33 2.45 -10.82 35.66
N ALA A 34 3.28 -9.99 35.08
CA ALA A 34 2.96 -8.62 34.71
C ALA A 34 2.11 -8.56 33.43
N ALA A 35 1.20 -7.60 33.37
CA ALA A 35 0.43 -7.33 32.17
C ALA A 35 1.36 -6.88 31.03
N PHE A 36 0.99 -7.21 29.81
CA PHE A 36 1.78 -6.84 28.63
C PHE A 36 0.88 -6.54 27.44
N VAL A 37 1.46 -5.88 26.42
CA VAL A 37 0.79 -5.58 25.14
C VAL A 37 1.53 -6.37 24.07
N ARG A 38 0.82 -7.28 23.40
CA ARG A 38 1.35 -8.00 22.25
C ARG A 38 0.94 -7.21 21.01
N SER A 39 1.91 -6.83 20.20
CA SER A 39 1.66 -6.01 19.02
C SER A 39 2.19 -6.68 17.76
N LYS A 40 1.47 -6.46 16.66
CA LYS A 40 1.89 -6.85 15.32
C LYS A 40 2.32 -5.58 14.59
N LEU A 41 3.57 -5.52 14.16
CA LEU A 41 4.19 -4.32 13.61
C LEU A 41 4.69 -4.57 12.20
N ARG A 42 4.50 -3.56 11.33
CA ARG A 42 5.11 -3.56 10.00
C ARG A 42 6.26 -2.58 9.98
N ASN A 43 7.43 -3.04 9.52
CA ASN A 43 8.57 -2.16 9.29
C ASN A 43 8.29 -1.29 8.06
N LEU A 44 8.28 0.04 8.23
CA LEU A 44 7.95 0.96 7.13
C LEU A 44 9.06 1.07 6.09
N ARG A 45 10.29 0.66 6.42
CA ARG A 45 11.41 0.70 5.48
C ARG A 45 11.54 -0.59 4.67
N THR A 46 11.28 -1.73 5.28
CA THR A 46 11.45 -3.05 4.64
C THR A 46 10.16 -3.73 4.26
N GLY A 47 9.04 -3.32 4.86
CA GLY A 47 7.74 -3.96 4.68
C GLY A 47 7.54 -5.24 5.49
N SER A 48 8.57 -5.71 6.22
CA SER A 48 8.46 -6.93 7.01
C SER A 48 7.51 -6.76 8.19
N VAL A 49 6.83 -7.84 8.56
CA VAL A 49 5.88 -7.87 9.66
C VAL A 49 6.45 -8.71 10.79
N GLN A 50 6.42 -8.18 12.01
CA GLN A 50 6.91 -8.87 13.19
C GLN A 50 5.93 -8.69 14.35
N GLU A 51 5.96 -9.62 15.28
CA GLU A 51 5.30 -9.45 16.57
C GLU A 51 6.31 -8.97 17.60
N LYS A 52 5.90 -8.00 18.41
CA LYS A 52 6.70 -7.51 19.52
C LYS A 52 5.83 -7.33 20.74
N THR A 53 6.36 -7.76 21.89
CA THR A 53 5.67 -7.66 23.16
C THR A 53 6.30 -6.57 24.01
N PHE A 54 5.46 -5.69 24.53
CA PHE A 54 5.87 -4.59 25.42
C PHE A 54 5.24 -4.80 26.79
N ARG A 55 5.92 -4.36 27.84
CA ARG A 55 5.32 -4.32 29.17
C ARG A 55 4.19 -3.29 29.19
N ALA A 56 3.11 -3.59 29.89
CA ALA A 56 2.02 -2.63 30.04
C ALA A 56 2.57 -1.33 30.65
N GLY A 57 2.19 -0.19 30.03
CA GLY A 57 2.65 1.12 30.46
C GLY A 57 4.04 1.52 29.98
N GLU A 58 4.74 0.64 29.27
CA GLU A 58 6.03 1.00 28.65
C GLU A 58 5.84 2.15 27.67
N LYS A 59 6.80 3.05 27.62
CA LYS A 59 6.73 4.21 26.73
C LYS A 59 7.61 4.01 25.50
N VAL A 60 7.08 4.38 24.36
CA VAL A 60 7.77 4.37 23.08
C VAL A 60 7.63 5.72 22.41
N GLU A 61 8.53 6.03 21.50
CA GLU A 61 8.49 7.28 20.77
C GLU A 61 7.48 7.19 19.64
N LYS A 62 6.57 8.17 19.57
CA LYS A 62 5.63 8.29 18.47
C LYS A 62 6.35 8.95 17.31
N ALA A 63 6.35 8.31 16.14
CA ALA A 63 6.92 8.87 14.93
C ALA A 63 5.83 9.62 14.16
N HIS A 64 6.14 10.84 13.72
CA HIS A 64 5.24 11.63 12.90
C HIS A 64 5.60 11.45 11.43
N ILE A 65 4.74 10.78 10.69
CA ILE A 65 4.91 10.56 9.26
C ILE A 65 4.22 11.69 8.50
N GLU A 66 4.95 12.33 7.62
CA GLU A 66 4.39 13.35 6.75
C GLU A 66 3.98 12.71 5.43
N ASN A 67 2.81 13.13 4.94
CA ASN A 67 2.32 12.71 3.63
C ASN A 67 2.31 13.93 2.72
N ARG A 68 2.92 13.78 1.57
CA ARG A 68 3.02 14.85 0.59
C ARG A 68 2.38 14.38 -0.71
N ARG A 69 1.38 15.09 -1.18
CA ARG A 69 0.70 14.74 -2.42
C ARG A 69 1.59 15.09 -3.61
N MET A 70 1.85 14.12 -4.45
CA MET A 70 2.67 14.28 -5.64
C MET A 70 2.04 13.59 -6.84
N GLN A 71 2.48 14.00 -8.03
CA GLN A 71 2.05 13.40 -9.28
C GLN A 71 3.18 12.52 -9.81
N TYR A 72 2.83 11.30 -10.20
CA TYR A 72 3.76 10.42 -10.90
C TYR A 72 3.93 10.92 -12.32
N LEU A 73 5.14 11.22 -12.76
CA LEU A 73 5.40 11.76 -14.09
C LEU A 73 5.78 10.69 -15.10
N TYR A 74 6.92 10.02 -14.88
CA TYR A 74 7.44 9.05 -15.84
C TYR A 74 8.53 8.18 -15.19
N ALA A 75 8.85 7.09 -15.91
CA ALA A 75 10.00 6.26 -15.57
C ALA A 75 11.20 6.68 -16.42
N SER A 76 12.37 6.74 -15.81
CA SER A 76 13.64 6.99 -16.48
C SER A 76 14.61 5.89 -16.06
N GLY A 77 14.76 4.85 -16.90
CA GLY A 77 15.51 3.65 -16.53
C GLY A 77 14.85 2.95 -15.36
N GLU A 78 15.61 2.72 -14.28
CA GLU A 78 15.11 2.12 -13.05
C GLU A 78 14.59 3.16 -12.06
N SER A 79 14.61 4.45 -12.42
CA SER A 79 14.12 5.53 -11.58
C SER A 79 12.71 5.95 -11.99
N HIS A 80 11.92 6.33 -11.01
CA HIS A 80 10.55 6.81 -11.23
C HIS A 80 10.43 8.22 -10.64
N VAL A 81 9.97 9.15 -11.45
CA VAL A 81 9.97 10.59 -11.13
C VAL A 81 8.59 11.02 -10.67
N PHE A 82 8.55 11.70 -9.52
CA PHE A 82 7.35 12.27 -8.93
C PHE A 82 7.54 13.77 -8.75
N MET A 83 6.47 14.55 -8.92
CA MET A 83 6.52 16.01 -8.79
C MET A 83 5.45 16.52 -7.86
N ASP A 84 5.83 17.44 -6.98
CA ASP A 84 4.89 18.19 -6.17
C ASP A 84 4.22 19.25 -7.05
N ASN A 85 2.91 19.18 -7.21
CA ASN A 85 2.17 20.10 -8.06
C ASN A 85 2.14 21.55 -7.53
N GLY A 86 2.40 21.75 -6.24
CA GLY A 86 2.45 23.06 -5.64
C GLY A 86 3.78 23.76 -5.78
N THR A 87 4.87 23.03 -5.59
CA THR A 87 6.24 23.58 -5.60
C THR A 87 7.02 23.23 -6.86
N TYR A 88 6.54 22.29 -7.68
CA TYR A 88 7.22 21.72 -8.84
C TYR A 88 8.52 21.00 -8.50
N GLU A 89 8.76 20.74 -7.22
CA GLU A 89 9.90 19.95 -6.78
C GLU A 89 9.73 18.49 -7.23
N GLN A 90 10.79 17.91 -7.79
CA GLN A 90 10.78 16.53 -8.27
C GLN A 90 11.62 15.67 -7.35
N ILE A 91 11.18 14.43 -7.17
CA ILE A 91 11.94 13.39 -6.48
C ILE A 91 12.00 12.15 -7.36
N GLU A 92 13.06 11.37 -7.19
CA GLU A 92 13.22 10.10 -7.89
C GLU A 92 13.19 8.96 -6.87
N LEU A 93 12.44 7.92 -7.18
CA LEU A 93 12.40 6.69 -6.38
C LEU A 93 12.88 5.52 -7.24
N GLY A 94 13.68 4.64 -6.64
CA GLY A 94 14.16 3.45 -7.32
C GLY A 94 13.06 2.41 -7.48
N GLU A 95 13.13 1.62 -8.54
CA GLU A 95 12.16 0.56 -8.82
C GLU A 95 11.98 -0.40 -7.65
N ALA A 96 13.07 -0.78 -6.98
CA ALA A 96 13.02 -1.69 -5.85
C ALA A 96 12.22 -1.15 -4.65
N GLN A 97 12.21 0.18 -4.47
CA GLN A 97 11.48 0.80 -3.36
C GLN A 97 9.96 0.75 -3.55
N ILE A 98 9.49 0.75 -4.79
CA ILE A 98 8.07 0.87 -5.13
C ILE A 98 7.60 -0.25 -6.05
N GLU A 99 8.27 -1.40 -6.03
CA GLU A 99 7.98 -2.53 -6.91
C GLU A 99 6.51 -2.94 -6.92
N ARG A 100 5.89 -3.02 -5.75
CA ARG A 100 4.47 -3.36 -5.64
C ARG A 100 3.58 -2.27 -6.23
N GLU A 101 3.89 -1.02 -5.93
CA GLU A 101 3.09 0.12 -6.34
C GLU A 101 3.15 0.37 -7.86
N LEU A 102 4.24 -0.03 -8.50
CA LEU A 102 4.42 0.15 -9.95
C LEU A 102 3.33 -0.52 -10.79
N LYS A 103 2.75 -1.60 -10.27
CA LYS A 103 1.65 -2.30 -10.96
C LYS A 103 0.36 -1.50 -11.00
N PHE A 104 0.28 -0.42 -10.22
CA PHE A 104 -0.90 0.43 -10.12
C PHE A 104 -0.63 1.85 -10.61
N LEU A 105 0.64 2.22 -10.83
CA LEU A 105 1.02 3.57 -11.22
C LEU A 105 0.96 3.76 -12.73
N LYS A 106 0.29 4.80 -13.15
CA LYS A 106 0.36 5.27 -14.54
C LYS A 106 0.68 6.77 -14.55
N GLU A 107 1.20 7.26 -15.67
CA GLU A 107 1.60 8.66 -15.80
C GLU A 107 0.48 9.62 -15.42
N ASN A 108 0.84 10.69 -14.74
CA ASN A 108 -0.03 11.76 -14.26
C ASN A 108 -0.98 11.39 -13.13
N MET A 109 -0.81 10.21 -12.54
CA MET A 109 -1.60 9.79 -11.37
C MET A 109 -1.12 10.51 -10.11
N GLU A 110 -2.07 10.94 -9.28
CA GLU A 110 -1.75 11.51 -7.96
C GLU A 110 -1.57 10.41 -6.92
N VAL A 111 -0.53 10.55 -6.11
CA VAL A 111 -0.21 9.64 -5.01
C VAL A 111 0.25 10.44 -3.80
N SER A 112 0.35 9.81 -2.64
CA SER A 112 0.98 10.40 -1.47
C SER A 112 2.37 9.81 -1.27
N ILE A 113 3.34 10.68 -1.05
CA ILE A 113 4.69 10.25 -0.69
C ILE A 113 4.84 10.36 0.81
N MET A 114 5.17 9.26 1.47
CA MET A 114 5.37 9.20 2.90
C MET A 114 6.81 9.53 3.23
N THR A 115 7.02 10.50 4.15
CA THR A 115 8.36 10.89 4.60
C THR A 115 8.44 10.94 6.12
N TYR A 116 9.63 10.68 6.62
CA TYR A 116 9.96 10.82 8.04
C TYR A 116 11.28 11.57 8.15
N GLN A 117 11.24 12.76 8.74
CA GLN A 117 12.42 13.61 8.92
C GLN A 117 13.23 13.78 7.62
N GLY A 118 12.54 14.00 6.51
CA GLY A 118 13.16 14.16 5.20
C GLY A 118 13.48 12.86 4.46
N GLU A 119 13.40 11.70 5.12
CA GLU A 119 13.59 10.40 4.48
C GLU A 119 12.32 9.96 3.78
N VAL A 120 12.41 9.59 2.51
CA VAL A 120 11.28 9.04 1.77
C VAL A 120 11.10 7.57 2.14
N LEU A 121 9.94 7.24 2.68
CA LEU A 121 9.62 5.87 3.11
C LEU A 121 8.94 5.05 2.00
N GLY A 122 8.17 5.70 1.15
CA GLY A 122 7.47 5.02 0.09
C GLY A 122 6.30 5.82 -0.46
N VAL A 123 5.51 5.14 -1.28
CA VAL A 123 4.34 5.70 -1.96
C VAL A 123 3.09 5.08 -1.38
N GLU A 124 2.12 5.92 -1.03
CA GLU A 124 0.79 5.48 -0.65
C GLU A 124 -0.17 5.74 -1.81
N LEU A 125 -0.78 4.66 -2.30
CA LEU A 125 -1.70 4.72 -3.42
C LEU A 125 -3.10 5.09 -2.95
N PRO A 126 -3.95 5.67 -3.84
CA PRO A 126 -5.38 5.74 -3.56
C PRO A 126 -5.94 4.34 -3.34
N ASN A 127 -7.08 4.22 -2.66
CA ASN A 127 -7.72 2.93 -2.41
C ASN A 127 -8.09 2.20 -3.69
N THR A 128 -8.46 2.97 -4.73
CA THR A 128 -8.79 2.44 -6.04
C THR A 128 -8.11 3.26 -7.13
N VAL A 129 -7.84 2.60 -8.25
CA VAL A 129 -7.29 3.23 -9.46
C VAL A 129 -8.07 2.75 -10.66
N GLU A 130 -8.07 3.57 -11.73
CA GLU A 130 -8.69 3.20 -13.00
C GLU A 130 -7.60 2.77 -13.97
N LEU A 131 -7.70 1.54 -14.46
CA LEU A 131 -6.72 0.97 -15.39
C LEU A 131 -7.43 0.36 -16.58
N LYS A 132 -6.82 0.52 -17.76
CA LYS A 132 -7.35 0.02 -19.02
C LYS A 132 -6.90 -1.41 -19.29
N VAL A 133 -7.83 -2.25 -19.76
CA VAL A 133 -7.52 -3.61 -20.21
C VAL A 133 -6.80 -3.53 -21.56
N VAL A 134 -5.59 -4.06 -21.63
CA VAL A 134 -4.80 -4.09 -22.88
C VAL A 134 -4.80 -5.47 -23.53
N GLU A 135 -5.03 -6.53 -22.76
CA GLU A 135 -5.08 -7.90 -23.26
C GLU A 135 -6.02 -8.75 -22.41
N THR A 136 -6.94 -9.43 -23.05
CA THR A 136 -7.79 -10.43 -22.41
C THR A 136 -8.39 -11.34 -23.49
N GLU A 137 -8.73 -12.57 -23.09
CA GLU A 137 -9.41 -13.49 -23.99
C GLU A 137 -10.88 -13.10 -24.18
N PRO A 138 -11.46 -13.34 -25.36
CA PRO A 138 -12.91 -13.15 -25.55
C PRO A 138 -13.69 -14.13 -24.67
N GLY A 139 -14.80 -13.67 -24.12
CA GLY A 139 -15.70 -14.52 -23.34
C GLY A 139 -16.34 -15.59 -24.23
N ILE A 140 -16.42 -16.83 -23.71
CA ILE A 140 -17.06 -17.91 -24.43
C ILE A 140 -18.55 -17.88 -24.14
N LYS A 141 -19.37 -17.77 -25.20
CA LYS A 141 -20.83 -17.84 -25.09
C LYS A 141 -21.25 -19.27 -24.69
N GLY A 142 -22.11 -19.38 -23.70
CA GLY A 142 -22.65 -20.65 -23.26
C GLY A 142 -22.10 -21.16 -21.96
N ASP A 143 -21.15 -20.43 -21.36
CA ASP A 143 -20.69 -20.70 -20.01
C ASP A 143 -21.79 -20.29 -19.04
N THR A 144 -22.43 -21.28 -18.44
CA THR A 144 -23.58 -21.05 -17.56
C THR A 144 -23.20 -20.90 -16.09
N ALA A 145 -21.90 -21.05 -15.76
CA ALA A 145 -21.45 -20.90 -14.39
C ALA A 145 -21.45 -19.43 -13.99
N SER A 146 -22.16 -19.10 -12.92
CA SER A 146 -22.40 -17.73 -12.46
C SER A 146 -21.17 -17.00 -11.93
N ASN A 147 -20.03 -17.68 -11.76
CA ASN A 147 -18.82 -17.12 -11.16
C ASN A 147 -17.57 -17.36 -12.01
N VAL A 148 -17.73 -17.48 -13.33
CA VAL A 148 -16.59 -17.67 -14.22
C VAL A 148 -15.84 -16.38 -14.40
N THR A 149 -14.54 -16.44 -14.17
CA THR A 149 -13.63 -15.31 -14.38
C THR A 149 -12.57 -15.69 -15.41
N LYS A 150 -11.90 -14.70 -15.93
CA LYS A 150 -10.77 -14.87 -16.84
C LYS A 150 -9.67 -13.87 -16.48
N PRO A 151 -8.40 -14.16 -16.81
CA PRO A 151 -7.35 -13.18 -16.59
C PRO A 151 -7.42 -12.04 -17.61
N ALA A 152 -7.14 -10.84 -17.15
CA ALA A 152 -6.99 -9.65 -17.99
C ALA A 152 -5.70 -8.94 -17.61
N THR A 153 -4.92 -8.55 -18.61
CA THR A 153 -3.71 -7.77 -18.43
C THR A 153 -4.04 -6.30 -18.62
N LEU A 154 -3.65 -5.49 -17.64
CA LEU A 154 -3.93 -4.05 -17.63
C LEU A 154 -2.74 -3.26 -18.15
N GLU A 155 -2.95 -1.97 -18.44
CA GLU A 155 -1.95 -1.09 -19.04
C GLU A 155 -0.64 -0.98 -18.25
N THR A 156 -0.67 -1.26 -16.95
CA THR A 156 0.52 -1.24 -16.09
C THR A 156 1.24 -2.58 -16.00
N GLY A 157 0.72 -3.60 -16.68
CA GLY A 157 1.24 -4.97 -16.60
C GLY A 157 0.61 -5.82 -15.49
N LEU A 158 -0.26 -5.22 -14.67
CA LEU A 158 -1.00 -5.98 -13.65
C LEU A 158 -1.97 -6.95 -14.31
N VAL A 159 -1.99 -8.20 -13.83
CA VAL A 159 -2.96 -9.21 -14.27
C VAL A 159 -3.99 -9.41 -13.17
N VAL A 160 -5.27 -9.29 -13.52
CA VAL A 160 -6.38 -9.47 -12.58
C VAL A 160 -7.41 -10.43 -13.13
N GLN A 161 -8.14 -11.09 -12.24
CA GLN A 161 -9.27 -11.91 -12.61
C GLN A 161 -10.49 -11.02 -12.78
N VAL A 162 -11.14 -11.11 -13.93
CA VAL A 162 -12.29 -10.27 -14.28
C VAL A 162 -13.45 -11.16 -14.75
N PRO A 163 -14.71 -10.64 -14.68
CA PRO A 163 -15.84 -11.34 -15.29
C PRO A 163 -15.60 -11.60 -16.78
N ILE A 164 -16.16 -12.67 -17.29
CA ILE A 164 -15.95 -13.08 -18.70
C ILE A 164 -16.44 -12.06 -19.73
N PHE A 165 -17.35 -11.15 -19.36
CA PHE A 165 -17.89 -10.14 -20.25
C PHE A 165 -16.96 -8.93 -20.48
N ILE A 166 -15.85 -8.84 -19.75
CA ILE A 166 -14.89 -7.74 -19.90
C ILE A 166 -14.13 -7.89 -21.20
N ASN A 167 -13.99 -6.81 -21.95
CA ASN A 167 -13.28 -6.76 -23.23
C ASN A 167 -12.05 -5.85 -23.17
N GLU A 168 -11.14 -6.06 -24.12
CA GLU A 168 -10.01 -5.15 -24.31
C GLU A 168 -10.51 -3.72 -24.55
N GLY A 169 -9.79 -2.76 -24.02
CA GLY A 169 -10.11 -1.34 -24.14
C GLY A 169 -11.02 -0.81 -23.04
N GLU A 170 -11.62 -1.66 -22.23
CA GLU A 170 -12.46 -1.21 -21.12
C GLU A 170 -11.62 -0.69 -19.96
N MET A 171 -12.13 0.36 -19.31
CA MET A 171 -11.54 0.91 -18.09
C MET A 171 -12.15 0.20 -16.88
N LEU A 172 -11.28 -0.24 -15.97
CA LEU A 172 -11.68 -0.97 -14.78
C LEU A 172 -11.26 -0.23 -13.52
N ILE A 173 -12.07 -0.36 -12.48
CA ILE A 173 -11.71 0.09 -11.14
C ILE A 173 -11.05 -1.07 -10.42
N ILE A 174 -9.83 -0.85 -9.94
CA ILE A 174 -9.01 -1.84 -9.27
C ILE A 174 -8.75 -1.41 -7.83
N ASN A 175 -8.94 -2.32 -6.88
CA ASN A 175 -8.60 -2.11 -5.48
C ASN A 175 -7.09 -2.25 -5.31
N THR A 176 -6.41 -1.20 -4.86
CA THR A 176 -4.96 -1.20 -4.72
C THR A 176 -4.47 -2.00 -3.51
N GLY A 177 -5.30 -2.14 -2.48
CA GLY A 177 -4.94 -2.93 -1.30
C GLY A 177 -4.84 -4.42 -1.59
N GLU A 178 -5.74 -4.94 -2.42
CA GLU A 178 -5.81 -6.37 -2.75
C GLU A 178 -5.35 -6.70 -4.17
N GLY A 179 -5.22 -5.69 -5.04
CA GLY A 179 -4.88 -5.91 -6.44
C GLY A 179 -5.99 -6.61 -7.23
N LYS A 180 -7.24 -6.32 -6.88
CA LYS A 180 -8.40 -7.02 -7.46
C LYS A 180 -9.36 -6.10 -8.19
N TYR A 181 -10.04 -6.65 -9.17
CA TYR A 181 -11.13 -5.99 -9.89
C TYR A 181 -12.28 -5.67 -8.95
N VAL A 182 -12.80 -4.46 -9.06
CA VAL A 182 -13.99 -4.01 -8.31
C VAL A 182 -15.19 -3.91 -9.25
N SER A 183 -15.03 -3.14 -10.32
CA SER A 183 -16.11 -2.90 -11.29
C SER A 183 -15.57 -2.26 -12.57
N ARG A 184 -16.43 -2.10 -13.57
CA ARG A 184 -16.13 -1.22 -14.69
C ARG A 184 -16.13 0.22 -14.22
N ALA A 185 -15.26 1.00 -14.80
CA ALA A 185 -15.22 2.44 -14.51
C ALA A 185 -16.40 3.16 -15.16
#